data_33b73ef1d66605f74538388f684b2985
#
_entry.id   33b73ef1d66605f74538388f684b2985
#
_cell.length_a   1.000
_cell.length_b   1.000
_cell.length_c   1.000
_cell.angle_alpha   90.00
_cell.angle_beta   90.00
_cell.angle_gamma   90.00
#
_symmetry.space_group_name_H-M   'P 1'
#
loop_
_entity.id
_entity.type
_entity.pdbx_description
1 polymer ?
#
loop_
_entity_poly.entity_id
_entity_poly.type
_entity_poly.pdbx_seq_one_letter_code
_entity_poly.pdbx_strand_id
1 'polypeptide(L)'
;MQRRQTALGSLNSTRWAARRTFLSILRRIEEAGYSGICVTCDSPSAGWKERNRRNQFVVPEEIVSGNYPGPDGAATRRQVFGQLFSQTEPVWTWDKLGRLMATSPLPWVAKGVLTVADAERALGVGATGLYVSNHGGRQ
;
A
#
# COMPACT_ATOMS: atom_id res chain seq x y z
N MET A 1 23.97 -17.18 9.22
CA MET A 1 22.61 -16.90 9.77
C MET A 1 22.13 -15.58 9.15
N GLN A 2 21.44 -15.65 8.00
CA GLN A 2 20.93 -14.47 7.31
C GLN A 2 19.78 -13.88 8.16
N ARG A 3 19.90 -12.61 8.54
CA ARG A 3 18.81 -11.88 9.18
C ARG A 3 17.67 -11.79 8.15
N ARG A 4 16.54 -12.44 8.43
CA ARG A 4 15.32 -12.27 7.65
C ARG A 4 14.89 -10.80 7.84
N GLN A 5 14.97 -10.03 6.77
CA GLN A 5 14.51 -8.65 6.78
C GLN A 5 12.98 -8.66 6.80
N THR A 6 12.40 -8.05 7.83
CA THR A 6 10.96 -7.82 7.86
C THR A 6 10.70 -6.57 7.04
N ALA A 7 10.09 -6.71 5.86
CA ALA A 7 9.66 -5.55 5.11
C ALA A 7 8.38 -5.00 5.69
N LEU A 8 8.50 -3.82 6.19
CA LEU A 8 7.37 -2.91 6.30
C LEU A 8 7.24 -2.16 4.95
N GLY A 9 6.86 -2.88 3.92
CA GLY A 9 6.41 -2.26 2.68
C GLY A 9 5.01 -1.71 2.92
N SER A 10 4.88 -0.39 3.10
CA SER A 10 3.57 0.26 3.16
C SER A 10 2.93 0.18 1.78
N LEU A 11 2.11 -0.84 1.55
CA LEU A 11 1.20 -0.88 0.43
C LEU A 11 -0.03 -0.06 0.81
N ASN A 12 -0.14 1.16 0.27
CA ASN A 12 -1.36 1.95 0.35
C ASN A 12 -2.45 1.26 -0.49
N SER A 13 -3.25 0.41 0.15
CA SER A 13 -4.21 -0.46 -0.51
C SER A 13 -5.42 0.25 -1.09
N THR A 14 -5.67 1.48 -0.69
CA THR A 14 -6.95 2.14 -0.94
C THR A 14 -7.16 2.63 -2.36
N ARG A 15 -6.10 2.75 -3.18
CA ARG A 15 -6.22 3.32 -4.54
C ARG A 15 -5.17 2.80 -5.53
N TRP A 16 -4.71 1.58 -5.38
CA TRP A 16 -3.77 1.03 -6.33
C TRP A 16 -4.45 0.81 -7.67
N ALA A 17 -4.00 1.60 -8.61
CA ALA A 17 -4.25 1.37 -10.01
C ALA A 17 -4.02 -0.07 -10.35
N ALA A 18 -4.82 -0.57 -11.25
CA ALA A 18 -4.75 -1.86 -11.88
C ALA A 18 -4.15 -3.00 -11.04
N ARG A 19 -4.90 -4.04 -10.85
CA ARG A 19 -4.48 -5.35 -10.31
C ARG A 19 -3.05 -5.75 -10.73
N ARG A 20 -2.61 -5.37 -11.93
CA ARG A 20 -1.26 -5.64 -12.45
C ARG A 20 -0.14 -5.04 -11.61
N THR A 21 -0.25 -3.76 -11.22
CA THR A 21 0.76 -3.07 -10.41
C THR A 21 0.89 -3.69 -9.03
N PHE A 22 -0.24 -4.00 -8.39
CA PHE A 22 -0.24 -4.66 -7.09
C PHE A 22 0.45 -6.03 -7.14
N LEU A 23 0.08 -6.87 -8.10
CA LEU A 23 0.70 -8.19 -8.29
C LEU A 23 2.19 -8.10 -8.63
N SER A 24 2.60 -7.09 -9.40
CA SER A 24 4.02 -6.83 -9.68
C SER A 24 4.80 -6.49 -8.41
N ILE A 25 4.22 -5.68 -7.53
CA ILE A 25 4.84 -5.32 -6.24
C ILE A 25 4.92 -6.54 -5.32
N LEU A 26 3.86 -7.34 -5.21
CA LEU A 26 3.89 -8.58 -4.43
C LEU A 26 5.05 -9.49 -4.87
N ARG A 27 5.18 -9.72 -6.18
CA ARG A 27 6.27 -10.53 -6.72
C ARG A 27 7.65 -9.96 -6.38
N ARG A 28 7.86 -8.66 -6.51
CA ARG A 28 9.12 -8.00 -6.12
C ARG A 28 9.43 -8.16 -4.64
N ILE A 29 8.43 -8.12 -3.77
CA ILE A 29 8.56 -8.37 -2.33
C ILE A 29 9.02 -9.80 -2.08
N GLU A 30 8.43 -10.77 -2.76
CA GLU A 30 8.80 -12.19 -2.66
C GLU A 30 10.23 -12.44 -3.16
N GLU A 31 10.56 -11.93 -4.34
CA GLU A 31 11.90 -12.02 -4.95
C GLU A 31 12.98 -11.36 -4.08
N ALA A 32 12.65 -10.29 -3.38
CA ALA A 32 13.55 -9.61 -2.45
C ALA A 32 13.71 -10.35 -1.10
N GLY A 33 13.00 -11.47 -0.90
CA GLY A 33 13.15 -12.33 0.28
C GLY A 33 12.55 -11.78 1.56
N TYR A 34 11.53 -10.95 1.44
CA TYR A 34 10.80 -10.47 2.61
C TYR A 34 10.00 -11.58 3.29
N SER A 35 9.81 -11.47 4.60
CA SER A 35 9.14 -12.50 5.41
C SER A 35 7.65 -12.21 5.68
N GLY A 36 7.15 -11.06 5.25
CA GLY A 36 5.75 -10.67 5.44
C GLY A 36 5.45 -9.30 4.83
N ILE A 37 4.18 -8.96 4.75
CA ILE A 37 3.66 -7.75 4.10
C ILE A 37 2.83 -6.96 5.08
N CYS A 38 3.02 -5.64 5.15
CA CYS A 38 2.15 -4.73 5.87
C CYS A 38 1.31 -3.92 4.87
N VAL A 39 -0.01 -4.13 4.89
CA VAL A 39 -0.95 -3.43 4.02
C VAL A 39 -1.56 -2.25 4.76
N THR A 40 -1.34 -1.03 4.26
CA THR A 40 -1.91 0.20 4.83
C THR A 40 -3.35 0.39 4.35
N CYS A 41 -4.30 0.41 5.27
CA CYS A 41 -5.74 0.48 4.97
C CYS A 41 -6.37 1.86 5.29
N ASP A 42 -5.66 2.73 5.98
CA ASP A 42 -6.15 4.02 6.49
C ASP A 42 -5.72 5.24 5.65
N SER A 43 -5.47 5.06 4.36
CA SER A 43 -5.06 6.15 3.47
C SER A 43 -6.01 6.31 2.26
N PRO A 44 -7.30 6.57 2.49
CA PRO A 44 -8.29 6.66 1.40
C PRO A 44 -8.13 7.92 0.55
N SER A 45 -7.45 8.94 1.06
CA SER A 45 -7.18 10.20 0.38
C SER A 45 -5.78 10.72 0.69
N ALA A 46 -5.29 11.64 -0.13
CA ALA A 46 -4.05 12.34 0.19
C ALA A 46 -4.27 13.28 1.38
N GLY A 47 -3.44 13.16 2.39
CA GLY A 47 -3.44 14.10 3.52
C GLY A 47 -3.19 15.54 3.04
N TRP A 48 -3.82 16.52 3.68
CA TRP A 48 -3.75 17.92 3.27
C TRP A 48 -2.33 18.50 3.31
N LYS A 49 -1.46 18.09 4.23
CA LYS A 49 -0.03 18.44 4.33
C LYS A 49 0.25 19.92 4.10
N GLU A 50 -0.37 20.77 4.90
CA GLU A 50 -0.34 22.25 4.75
C GLU A 50 1.07 22.81 4.58
N ARG A 51 2.04 22.32 5.36
CA ARG A 51 3.44 22.75 5.27
C ARG A 51 4.05 22.48 3.90
N ASN A 52 3.77 21.32 3.32
CA ASN A 52 4.26 20.98 1.97
C ASN A 52 3.65 21.91 0.92
N ARG A 53 2.37 22.27 1.10
CA ARG A 53 1.68 23.22 0.19
C ARG A 53 2.26 24.61 0.29
N ARG A 54 2.46 25.12 1.51
CA ARG A 54 3.08 26.44 1.72
C ARG A 54 4.48 26.54 1.14
N ASN A 55 5.26 25.47 1.31
CA ASN A 55 6.64 25.41 0.82
C ASN A 55 6.74 24.97 -0.65
N GLN A 56 5.61 24.75 -1.33
CA GLN A 56 5.57 24.22 -2.70
C GLN A 56 6.43 22.96 -2.88
N PHE A 57 6.52 22.15 -1.83
CA PHE A 57 7.34 20.95 -1.85
C PHE A 57 6.83 19.93 -2.86
N VAL A 58 7.74 19.50 -3.70
CA VAL A 58 7.47 18.49 -4.73
C VAL A 58 8.42 17.33 -4.53
N VAL A 59 7.90 16.11 -4.46
CA VAL A 59 8.73 14.90 -4.37
C VAL A 59 9.54 14.74 -5.66
N PRO A 60 10.87 14.56 -5.58
CA PRO A 60 11.70 14.31 -6.75
C PRO A 60 11.22 13.08 -7.55
N GLU A 61 11.31 13.14 -8.87
CA GLU A 61 10.76 12.13 -9.77
C GLU A 61 11.46 10.78 -9.61
N GLU A 62 12.75 10.78 -9.41
CA GLU A 62 13.57 9.60 -9.17
C GLU A 62 13.17 8.82 -7.92
N ILE A 63 12.68 9.51 -6.88
CA ILE A 63 12.19 8.87 -5.65
C ILE A 63 10.85 8.17 -5.90
N VAL A 64 9.98 8.81 -6.70
CA VAL A 64 8.66 8.27 -7.01
C VAL A 64 8.77 7.06 -7.93
N SER A 65 9.58 7.17 -9.00
CA SER A 65 9.74 6.12 -10.00
C SER A 65 10.39 4.84 -9.45
N GLY A 66 11.21 4.94 -8.41
CA GLY A 66 11.89 3.79 -7.81
C GLY A 66 10.94 2.71 -7.26
N ASN A 67 9.79 3.11 -6.76
CA ASN A 67 8.80 2.19 -6.19
C ASN A 67 7.63 1.85 -7.13
N TYR A 68 7.42 2.66 -8.15
CA TYR A 68 6.28 2.55 -9.06
C TYR A 68 6.75 2.47 -10.51
N PRO A 69 7.20 1.30 -10.98
CA PRO A 69 7.53 1.13 -12.37
C PRO A 69 6.28 1.34 -13.22
N GLY A 70 6.39 2.22 -14.21
CA GLY A 70 5.36 2.39 -15.23
C GLY A 70 5.31 1.19 -16.18
N PRO A 71 4.34 1.16 -17.10
CA PRO A 71 4.22 0.08 -18.08
C PRO A 71 5.47 -0.09 -18.93
N ASP A 72 6.24 0.98 -19.15
CA ASP A 72 7.45 1.03 -19.95
C ASP A 72 8.75 1.22 -19.12
N GLY A 73 8.71 0.94 -17.81
CA GLY A 73 9.85 1.08 -16.91
C GLY A 73 9.66 2.14 -15.82
N ALA A 74 9.96 3.41 -16.08
CA ALA A 74 9.81 4.48 -15.10
C ALA A 74 8.46 5.19 -15.25
N ALA A 75 7.61 5.17 -14.22
CA ALA A 75 6.41 5.99 -14.18
C ALA A 75 6.76 7.43 -13.79
N THR A 76 6.20 8.41 -14.48
CA THR A 76 6.32 9.81 -14.08
C THR A 76 5.56 10.06 -12.78
N ARG A 77 6.01 11.04 -11.99
CA ARG A 77 5.30 11.48 -10.79
C ARG A 77 3.82 11.72 -11.03
N ARG A 78 3.46 12.38 -12.14
CA ARG A 78 2.06 12.65 -12.50
C ARG A 78 1.26 11.37 -12.67
N GLN A 79 1.84 10.37 -13.32
CA GLN A 79 1.20 9.05 -13.50
C GLN A 79 1.02 8.35 -12.16
N VAL A 80 2.05 8.32 -11.31
CA VAL A 80 1.98 7.67 -9.99
C VAL A 80 0.96 8.36 -9.09
N PHE A 81 1.04 9.67 -8.94
CA PHE A 81 0.08 10.41 -8.09
C PHE A 81 -1.33 10.42 -8.68
N GLY A 82 -1.47 10.48 -10.00
CA GLY A 82 -2.75 10.33 -10.67
C GLY A 82 -3.39 8.97 -10.37
N GLN A 83 -2.60 7.90 -10.35
CA GLN A 83 -3.07 6.57 -10.00
C GLN A 83 -3.36 6.41 -8.50
N LEU A 84 -2.47 6.89 -7.62
CA LEU A 84 -2.63 6.78 -6.18
C LEU A 84 -3.81 7.57 -5.63
N PHE A 85 -4.14 8.70 -6.26
CA PHE A 85 -5.17 9.62 -5.78
C PHE A 85 -6.31 9.81 -6.77
N SER A 86 -6.40 8.97 -7.79
CA SER A 86 -7.53 8.94 -8.71
C SER A 86 -8.82 8.62 -7.95
N GLN A 87 -9.82 9.46 -8.09
CA GLN A 87 -11.15 9.20 -7.54
C GLN A 87 -11.98 8.25 -8.42
N THR A 88 -11.45 7.86 -9.56
CA THR A 88 -12.15 7.02 -10.54
C THR A 88 -12.01 5.53 -10.25
N GLU A 89 -11.02 5.11 -9.47
CA GLU A 89 -10.87 3.70 -9.08
C GLU A 89 -11.73 3.38 -7.86
N PRO A 90 -12.47 2.27 -7.91
CA PRO A 90 -13.30 1.87 -6.78
C PRO A 90 -12.43 1.54 -5.56
N VAL A 91 -12.88 1.95 -4.39
CA VAL A 91 -12.27 1.57 -3.10
C VAL A 91 -12.23 0.03 -3.00
N TRP A 92 -11.12 -0.50 -2.56
CA TRP A 92 -11.01 -1.94 -2.36
C TRP A 92 -11.82 -2.38 -1.15
N THR A 93 -12.60 -3.42 -1.35
CA THR A 93 -13.28 -4.13 -0.26
C THR A 93 -12.33 -5.12 0.38
N TRP A 94 -12.62 -5.54 1.61
CA TRP A 94 -11.88 -6.59 2.30
C TRP A 94 -11.78 -7.88 1.47
N ASP A 95 -12.87 -8.29 0.82
CA ASP A 95 -12.89 -9.48 -0.05
C ASP A 95 -11.96 -9.34 -1.26
N LYS A 96 -11.91 -8.16 -1.87
CA LYS A 96 -10.99 -7.91 -3.00
C LYS A 96 -9.54 -7.94 -2.54
N LEU A 97 -9.24 -7.33 -1.39
CA LEU A 97 -7.91 -7.35 -0.80
C LEU A 97 -7.49 -8.78 -0.44
N GLY A 98 -8.35 -9.53 0.24
CA GLY A 98 -8.08 -10.93 0.59
C GLY A 98 -7.77 -11.80 -0.62
N ARG A 99 -8.56 -11.69 -1.69
CA ARG A 99 -8.27 -12.41 -2.95
C ARG A 99 -6.93 -12.03 -3.59
N LEU A 100 -6.52 -10.78 -3.48
CA LEU A 100 -5.23 -10.34 -4.00
C LEU A 100 -4.08 -10.83 -3.12
N MET A 101 -4.21 -10.73 -1.80
CA MET A 101 -3.20 -11.21 -0.86
C MET A 101 -3.04 -12.73 -0.89
N ALA A 102 -4.11 -13.48 -1.17
CA ALA A 102 -4.04 -14.94 -1.35
C ALA A 102 -3.19 -15.40 -2.55
N THR A 103 -2.79 -14.49 -3.43
CA THR A 103 -1.85 -14.80 -4.52
C THR A 103 -0.38 -14.84 -4.06
N SER A 104 -0.07 -14.34 -2.87
CA SER A 104 1.26 -14.37 -2.26
C SER A 104 1.30 -15.43 -1.14
N PRO A 105 2.39 -16.19 -1.02
CA PRO A 105 2.59 -17.12 0.10
C PRO A 105 2.99 -16.43 1.40
N LEU A 106 3.27 -15.12 1.36
CA LEU A 106 3.73 -14.37 2.52
C LEU A 106 2.57 -14.02 3.46
N PRO A 107 2.78 -14.13 4.79
CA PRO A 107 1.81 -13.63 5.76
C PRO A 107 1.68 -12.11 5.63
N TRP A 108 0.51 -11.58 5.95
CA TRP A 108 0.29 -10.15 5.89
C TRP A 108 -0.48 -9.61 7.09
N VAL A 109 -0.22 -8.37 7.44
CA VAL A 109 -0.91 -7.64 8.49
C VAL A 109 -1.66 -6.46 7.90
N ALA A 110 -2.87 -6.20 8.40
CA ALA A 110 -3.65 -5.01 8.05
C ALA A 110 -3.29 -3.87 9.01
N LYS A 111 -2.76 -2.76 8.46
CA LYS A 111 -2.41 -1.56 9.24
C LYS A 111 -3.45 -0.47 9.04
N GLY A 112 -3.80 0.22 10.13
CA GLY A 112 -4.78 1.32 10.10
C GLY A 112 -6.20 0.86 10.40
N VAL A 113 -6.34 -0.28 11.05
CA VAL A 113 -7.63 -0.82 11.50
C VAL A 113 -7.93 -0.25 12.88
N LEU A 114 -9.10 0.41 13.03
CA LEU A 114 -9.50 1.10 14.25
C LEU A 114 -10.82 0.60 14.85
N THR A 115 -11.55 -0.24 14.12
CA THR A 115 -12.82 -0.80 14.60
C THR A 115 -12.75 -2.30 14.72
N VAL A 116 -13.51 -2.86 15.68
CA VAL A 116 -13.62 -4.32 15.86
C VAL A 116 -14.16 -4.98 14.57
N ALA A 117 -15.18 -4.37 13.96
CA ALA A 117 -15.77 -4.91 12.75
C ALA A 117 -14.79 -5.01 11.57
N ASP A 118 -13.91 -4.02 11.40
CA ASP A 118 -12.87 -4.08 10.37
C ASP A 118 -11.75 -5.07 10.75
N ALA A 119 -11.45 -5.20 12.04
CA ALA A 119 -10.50 -6.20 12.52
C ALA A 119 -10.98 -7.62 12.19
N GLU A 120 -12.23 -7.93 12.50
CA GLU A 120 -12.84 -9.22 12.19
C GLU A 120 -12.86 -9.50 10.68
N ARG A 121 -13.21 -8.50 9.87
CA ARG A 121 -13.20 -8.63 8.40
C ARG A 121 -11.79 -8.85 7.85
N ALA A 122 -10.80 -8.11 8.33
CA ALA A 122 -9.42 -8.27 7.91
C ALA A 122 -8.90 -9.68 8.20
N LEU A 123 -9.13 -10.18 9.43
CA LEU A 123 -8.77 -11.55 9.81
C LEU A 123 -9.55 -12.59 9.00
N GLY A 124 -10.84 -12.36 8.78
CA GLY A 124 -11.72 -13.24 8.01
C GLY A 124 -11.29 -13.40 6.55
N VAL A 125 -10.60 -12.43 5.97
CA VAL A 125 -10.06 -12.52 4.59
C VAL A 125 -8.58 -12.90 4.54
N GLY A 126 -8.00 -13.36 5.67
CA GLY A 126 -6.69 -13.97 5.70
C GLY A 126 -5.55 -13.09 6.21
N ALA A 127 -5.82 -11.92 6.81
CA ALA A 127 -4.79 -11.21 7.56
C ALA A 127 -4.32 -12.05 8.74
N THR A 128 -3.01 -12.16 8.93
CA THR A 128 -2.40 -12.91 10.04
C THR A 128 -2.17 -12.05 11.28
N GLY A 129 -2.40 -10.74 11.17
CA GLY A 129 -2.27 -9.80 12.27
C GLY A 129 -2.83 -8.43 11.93
N LEU A 130 -2.94 -7.61 12.96
CA LEU A 130 -3.46 -6.25 12.88
C LEU A 130 -2.44 -5.27 13.46
N TYR A 131 -2.30 -4.13 12.80
CA TYR A 131 -1.54 -3.00 13.30
C TYR A 131 -2.52 -1.84 13.55
N VAL A 132 -2.92 -1.67 14.81
CA VAL A 132 -3.82 -0.58 15.22
C VAL A 132 -3.08 0.74 15.09
N SER A 133 -3.57 1.61 14.23
CA SER A 133 -2.91 2.87 13.87
C SER A 133 -3.92 3.84 13.28
N ASN A 134 -3.76 5.12 13.62
CA ASN A 134 -4.44 6.24 12.97
C ASN A 134 -3.47 7.05 12.09
N HIS A 135 -2.38 6.44 11.63
CA HIS A 135 -1.33 7.06 10.83
C HIS A 135 -0.64 8.27 11.51
N GLY A 136 -0.67 8.33 12.84
CA GLY A 136 -0.19 9.48 13.59
C GLY A 136 -1.03 10.75 13.38
N GLY A 137 -2.31 10.60 13.04
CA GLY A 137 -3.21 11.71 12.73
C GLY A 137 -2.85 12.46 11.43
N ARG A 138 -2.15 11.82 10.50
CA ARG A 138 -1.61 12.47 9.27
C ARG A 138 -2.43 12.19 8.00
N GLN A 139 -3.54 11.52 8.11
CA GLN A 139 -4.45 11.18 7.01
C GLN A 139 -5.80 11.86 7.19
#